data_868fbbb332ca6ba6c64d8420b842545d
#
_entry.id   868fbbb332ca6ba6c64d8420b842545d
#
_cell.length_a   1.000
_cell.length_b   1.000
_cell.length_c   1.000
_cell.angle_alpha   90.00
_cell.angle_beta   90.00
_cell.angle_gamma   90.00
#
_symmetry.space_group_name_H-M   'P 1'
#
loop_
_entity.id
_entity.type
_entity.pdbx_description
1 polymer ?
#
loop_
_entity_poly.entity_id
_entity_poly.type
_entity_poly.pdbx_seq_one_letter_code
_entity_poly.pdbx_strand_id
1 'polypeptide(L)'
;RKEDFQMKKTIVIGCDNEANSMKNQLKAYMEAAGYTVEDMGCDSPDDPIYYPYVAAKACQAIIDSGYTKEGVLICGTGLGMAMTANKFPGIRAGVCHDSFSGERLKLSNNGNVICFGERVIGVELAKKILGEWLTLEFKDGSSTPKVAAINELEHHNMKAGA
;
A
#
# COMPACT_ATOMS: atom_id res chain seq x y z
N ARG A 1 4.33 33.99 -6.53
CA ARG A 1 4.14 32.85 -5.60
C ARG A 1 4.94 31.70 -6.14
N LYS A 2 6.01 31.28 -5.45
CA LYS A 2 6.66 30.00 -5.68
C LYS A 2 5.64 28.96 -5.21
N GLU A 3 5.02 28.23 -6.14
CA GLU A 3 4.35 26.99 -5.82
C GLU A 3 5.44 26.08 -5.27
N ASP A 4 5.34 25.69 -4.01
CA ASP A 4 6.17 24.65 -3.42
C ASP A 4 5.89 23.38 -4.21
N PHE A 5 6.79 23.05 -5.11
CA PHE A 5 6.75 21.81 -5.88
C PHE A 5 7.14 20.68 -4.93
N GLN A 6 6.17 20.24 -4.11
CA GLN A 6 6.37 19.09 -3.24
C GLN A 6 6.51 17.86 -4.15
N MET A 7 7.71 17.30 -4.20
CA MET A 7 7.96 16.06 -4.95
C MET A 7 7.03 14.97 -4.44
N LYS A 8 6.27 14.37 -5.37
CA LYS A 8 5.37 13.25 -5.05
C LYS A 8 6.18 12.04 -4.62
N LYS A 9 5.66 11.28 -3.66
CA LYS A 9 6.27 10.04 -3.20
C LYS A 9 6.40 9.03 -4.35
N THR A 10 7.41 8.19 -4.29
CA THR A 10 7.50 7.00 -5.13
C THR A 10 6.56 5.93 -4.56
N ILE A 11 5.78 5.30 -5.43
CA ILE A 11 4.82 4.27 -5.07
C ILE A 11 5.33 2.92 -5.58
N VAL A 12 5.35 1.94 -4.71
CA VAL A 12 5.65 0.55 -5.06
C VAL A 12 4.34 -0.17 -5.31
N ILE A 13 4.19 -0.84 -6.44
CA ILE A 13 2.98 -1.61 -6.76
C ILE A 13 3.32 -3.07 -7.03
N GLY A 14 2.46 -3.97 -6.58
CA GLY A 14 2.59 -5.40 -6.86
C GLY A 14 1.25 -6.13 -6.81
N CYS A 15 1.18 -7.24 -7.53
CA CYS A 15 0.01 -8.12 -7.54
C CYS A 15 0.42 -9.58 -7.72
N ASP A 16 -0.53 -10.49 -7.51
CA ASP A 16 -0.45 -11.85 -8.02
C ASP A 16 -1.07 -11.96 -9.41
N ASN A 17 -1.11 -13.18 -9.96
CA ASN A 17 -1.65 -13.44 -11.29
C ASN A 17 -3.16 -13.12 -11.41
N GLU A 18 -3.90 -13.12 -10.31
CA GLU A 18 -5.34 -12.81 -10.31
C GLU A 18 -5.63 -11.32 -10.51
N ALA A 19 -4.65 -10.46 -10.29
CA ALA A 19 -4.85 -9.01 -10.26
C ALA A 19 -3.95 -8.24 -11.24
N ASN A 20 -3.40 -8.89 -12.23
CA ASN A 20 -2.50 -8.28 -13.21
C ASN A 20 -3.16 -7.13 -13.98
N SER A 21 -4.43 -7.28 -14.37
CA SER A 21 -5.18 -6.24 -15.08
C SER A 21 -5.37 -4.97 -14.22
N MET A 22 -5.82 -5.13 -12.98
CA MET A 22 -6.01 -4.00 -12.08
C MET A 22 -4.69 -3.31 -11.74
N LYS A 23 -3.61 -4.07 -11.49
CA LYS A 23 -2.28 -3.51 -11.25
C LYS A 23 -1.85 -2.59 -12.40
N ASN A 24 -1.94 -3.06 -13.63
CA ASN A 24 -1.51 -2.29 -14.79
C ASN A 24 -2.33 -1.01 -14.97
N GLN A 25 -3.64 -1.06 -14.73
CA GLN A 25 -4.51 0.11 -14.81
C GLN A 25 -4.25 1.12 -13.68
N LEU A 26 -4.02 0.66 -12.45
CA LEU A 26 -3.68 1.54 -11.32
C LEU A 26 -2.29 2.16 -11.47
N LYS A 27 -1.32 1.40 -12.00
CA LYS A 27 0.01 1.91 -12.33
C LYS A 27 -0.08 3.06 -13.33
N ALA A 28 -0.77 2.84 -14.45
CA ALA A 28 -0.96 3.87 -15.47
C ALA A 28 -1.69 5.11 -14.92
N TYR A 29 -2.69 4.91 -14.07
CA TYR A 29 -3.40 5.99 -13.40
C TYR A 29 -2.48 6.84 -12.52
N MET A 30 -1.63 6.21 -11.71
CA MET A 30 -0.68 6.92 -10.86
C MET A 30 0.40 7.65 -11.66
N GLU A 31 0.95 7.02 -12.69
CA GLU A 31 1.95 7.63 -13.58
C GLU A 31 1.37 8.86 -14.30
N ALA A 32 0.12 8.78 -14.80
CA ALA A 32 -0.57 9.91 -15.39
C ALA A 32 -0.82 11.06 -14.40
N ALA A 33 -0.95 10.74 -13.11
CA ALA A 33 -1.05 11.73 -12.04
C ALA A 33 0.32 12.29 -11.58
N GLY A 34 1.42 11.84 -12.19
CA GLY A 34 2.78 12.35 -11.94
C GLY A 34 3.55 11.63 -10.83
N TYR A 35 3.09 10.45 -10.38
CA TYR A 35 3.85 9.61 -9.45
C TYR A 35 4.90 8.77 -10.18
N THR A 36 6.05 8.56 -9.56
CA THR A 36 6.96 7.51 -9.95
C THR A 36 6.46 6.19 -9.37
N VAL A 37 6.31 5.17 -10.21
CA VAL A 37 5.79 3.86 -9.78
C VAL A 37 6.84 2.78 -10.05
N GLU A 38 7.21 2.05 -9.00
CA GLU A 38 8.08 0.88 -9.08
C GLU A 38 7.22 -0.38 -9.08
N ASP A 39 7.28 -1.13 -10.16
CA ASP A 39 6.49 -2.34 -10.36
C ASP A 39 7.25 -3.59 -9.88
N MET A 40 6.72 -4.25 -8.85
CA MET A 40 7.30 -5.46 -8.26
C MET A 40 6.75 -6.76 -8.86
N GLY A 41 5.91 -6.68 -9.88
CA GLY A 41 5.27 -7.84 -10.51
C GLY A 41 3.88 -8.13 -9.90
N CYS A 42 3.23 -9.25 -10.24
CA CYS A 42 3.71 -10.14 -11.29
C CYS A 42 3.55 -9.53 -12.70
N ASP A 43 4.28 -10.07 -13.65
CA ASP A 43 4.35 -9.48 -15.00
C ASP A 43 3.28 -10.03 -15.94
N SER A 44 2.67 -11.16 -15.62
CA SER A 44 1.65 -11.79 -16.44
C SER A 44 0.60 -12.56 -15.62
N PRO A 45 -0.61 -12.78 -16.17
CA PRO A 45 -1.61 -13.63 -15.54
C PRO A 45 -1.21 -15.11 -15.39
N ASP A 46 -0.20 -15.55 -16.13
CA ASP A 46 0.32 -16.92 -16.11
C ASP A 46 1.52 -17.09 -15.16
N ASP A 47 1.94 -16.01 -14.48
CA ASP A 47 3.04 -16.06 -13.53
C ASP A 47 2.65 -16.90 -12.30
N PRO A 48 3.38 -17.98 -11.99
CA PRO A 48 3.04 -18.87 -10.88
C PRO A 48 3.44 -18.32 -9.51
N ILE A 49 3.97 -17.10 -9.43
CA ILE A 49 4.44 -16.53 -8.18
C ILE A 49 3.31 -16.37 -7.16
N TYR A 50 3.54 -16.79 -5.94
CA TYR A 50 2.59 -16.61 -4.85
C TYR A 50 2.59 -15.15 -4.37
N TYR A 51 1.42 -14.60 -4.07
CA TYR A 51 1.24 -13.22 -3.62
C TYR A 51 2.16 -12.82 -2.43
N PRO A 52 2.48 -13.70 -1.44
CA PRO A 52 3.34 -13.30 -0.34
C PRO A 52 4.75 -12.89 -0.78
N TYR A 53 5.28 -13.50 -1.83
CA TYR A 53 6.61 -13.15 -2.33
C TYR A 53 6.62 -11.79 -3.03
N VAL A 54 5.54 -11.43 -3.70
CA VAL A 54 5.38 -10.09 -4.28
C VAL A 54 5.22 -9.04 -3.18
N ALA A 55 4.37 -9.32 -2.19
CA ALA A 55 4.21 -8.45 -1.03
C ALA A 55 5.55 -8.24 -0.30
N ALA A 56 6.35 -9.29 -0.13
CA ALA A 56 7.67 -9.20 0.49
C ALA A 56 8.61 -8.26 -0.27
N LYS A 57 8.68 -8.37 -1.61
CA LYS A 57 9.49 -7.45 -2.43
C LYS A 57 9.06 -6.00 -2.24
N ALA A 58 7.76 -5.74 -2.29
CA ALA A 58 7.23 -4.39 -2.13
C ALA A 58 7.52 -3.82 -0.74
N CYS A 59 7.28 -4.60 0.31
CA CYS A 59 7.55 -4.18 1.68
C CYS A 59 9.05 -3.93 1.92
N GLN A 60 9.92 -4.79 1.38
CA GLN A 60 11.37 -4.59 1.50
C GLN A 60 11.82 -3.31 0.80
N ALA A 61 11.28 -3.01 -0.39
CA ALA A 61 11.59 -1.76 -1.09
C ALA A 61 11.16 -0.51 -0.29
N ILE A 62 10.03 -0.57 0.41
CA ILE A 62 9.58 0.49 1.31
C ILE A 62 10.54 0.65 2.49
N ILE A 63 10.92 -0.44 3.14
CA ILE A 63 11.85 -0.47 4.27
C ILE A 63 13.22 0.10 3.86
N ASP A 64 13.78 -0.38 2.76
CA ASP A 64 15.10 0.03 2.25
C ASP A 64 15.14 1.51 1.85
N SER A 65 13.99 2.10 1.53
CA SER A 65 13.86 3.54 1.27
C SER A 65 13.85 4.40 2.53
N GLY A 66 13.90 3.80 3.71
CA GLY A 66 13.66 4.51 4.97
C GLY A 66 12.20 4.97 5.12
N TYR A 67 11.25 4.19 4.59
CA TYR A 67 9.82 4.48 4.60
C TYR A 67 9.42 5.77 3.87
N THR A 68 10.22 6.20 2.90
CA THR A 68 9.87 7.33 2.03
C THR A 68 8.91 6.94 0.91
N LYS A 69 8.84 5.64 0.59
CA LYS A 69 7.91 5.07 -0.38
C LYS A 69 6.65 4.55 0.31
N GLU A 70 5.57 4.47 -0.46
CA GLU A 70 4.32 3.83 -0.06
C GLU A 70 3.96 2.72 -1.04
N GLY A 71 3.06 1.82 -0.65
CA GLY A 71 2.74 0.63 -1.44
C GLY A 71 1.27 0.48 -1.81
N VAL A 72 1.07 -0.16 -2.97
CA VAL A 72 -0.24 -0.63 -3.45
C VAL A 72 -0.11 -2.11 -3.78
N LEU A 73 -0.85 -2.96 -3.08
CA LEU A 73 -0.80 -4.40 -3.26
C LEU A 73 -2.18 -4.95 -3.62
N ILE A 74 -2.23 -5.80 -4.63
CA ILE A 74 -3.48 -6.29 -5.19
C ILE A 74 -3.42 -7.82 -5.36
N CYS A 75 -4.46 -8.50 -4.92
CA CYS A 75 -4.69 -9.91 -5.23
C CYS A 75 -6.20 -10.12 -5.48
N GLY A 76 -6.69 -11.33 -5.44
CA GLY A 76 -8.11 -11.60 -5.62
C GLY A 76 -9.01 -10.87 -4.61
N THR A 77 -8.60 -10.79 -3.36
CA THR A 77 -9.38 -10.16 -2.27
C THR A 77 -8.66 -9.02 -1.56
N GLY A 78 -7.35 -8.88 -1.75
CA GLY A 78 -6.50 -7.95 -1.00
C GLY A 78 -6.12 -8.44 0.40
N LEU A 79 -6.82 -9.45 0.92
CA LEU A 79 -6.65 -9.94 2.30
C LEU A 79 -5.26 -10.54 2.53
N GLY A 80 -4.85 -11.48 1.66
CA GLY A 80 -3.55 -12.13 1.78
C GLY A 80 -2.38 -11.15 1.62
N MET A 81 -2.52 -10.16 0.75
CA MET A 81 -1.55 -9.08 0.59
C MET A 81 -1.40 -8.28 1.88
N ALA A 82 -2.50 -7.86 2.49
CA ALA A 82 -2.48 -7.09 3.74
C ALA A 82 -1.91 -7.92 4.90
N MET A 83 -2.33 -9.20 5.02
CA MET A 83 -1.82 -10.10 6.06
C MET A 83 -0.30 -10.29 5.95
N THR A 84 0.21 -10.47 4.75
CA THR A 84 1.64 -10.61 4.50
C THR A 84 2.39 -9.32 4.78
N ALA A 85 1.92 -8.21 4.25
CA ALA A 85 2.57 -6.91 4.42
C ALA A 85 2.71 -6.53 5.90
N ASN A 86 1.69 -6.81 6.72
CA ASN A 86 1.71 -6.54 8.16
C ASN A 86 2.67 -7.46 8.95
N LYS A 87 3.34 -8.42 8.32
CA LYS A 87 4.45 -9.19 8.92
C LYS A 87 5.80 -8.49 8.81
N PHE A 88 5.88 -7.35 8.16
CA PHE A 88 7.11 -6.59 7.97
C PHE A 88 7.15 -5.39 8.92
N PRO A 89 8.30 -5.13 9.58
CA PRO A 89 8.38 -4.04 10.55
C PRO A 89 8.14 -2.68 9.89
N GLY A 90 7.35 -1.85 10.54
CA GLY A 90 7.01 -0.52 10.08
C GLY A 90 6.02 -0.47 8.91
N ILE A 91 5.49 -1.59 8.46
CA ILE A 91 4.44 -1.66 7.44
C ILE A 91 3.07 -1.70 8.12
N ARG A 92 2.21 -0.78 7.74
CA ARG A 92 0.81 -0.70 8.18
C ARG A 92 -0.07 -0.76 6.94
N ALA A 93 -0.53 -1.97 6.63
CA ALA A 93 -1.34 -2.28 5.46
C ALA A 93 -2.80 -2.47 5.82
N GLY A 94 -3.69 -2.00 4.96
CA GLY A 94 -5.12 -2.21 5.11
C GLY A 94 -5.80 -2.49 3.76
N VAL A 95 -6.81 -3.36 3.79
CA VAL A 95 -7.72 -3.58 2.65
C VAL A 95 -8.80 -2.50 2.69
N CYS A 96 -8.91 -1.69 1.64
CA CYS A 96 -9.84 -0.58 1.60
C CYS A 96 -10.67 -0.61 0.32
N HIS A 97 -11.91 -1.07 0.42
CA HIS A 97 -12.87 -1.15 -0.69
C HIS A 97 -13.95 -0.07 -0.65
N ASP A 98 -13.77 0.93 0.18
CA ASP A 98 -14.58 2.14 0.28
C ASP A 98 -13.70 3.35 0.58
N SER A 99 -14.21 4.55 0.23
CA SER A 99 -13.47 5.79 0.40
C SER A 99 -13.22 6.15 1.87
N PHE A 100 -14.15 5.84 2.77
CA PHE A 100 -13.99 6.14 4.18
C PHE A 100 -12.87 5.31 4.82
N SER A 101 -12.83 3.99 4.54
CA SER A 101 -11.74 3.13 5.00
C SER A 101 -10.39 3.58 4.43
N GLY A 102 -10.33 3.94 3.15
CA GLY A 102 -9.12 4.46 2.52
C GLY A 102 -8.62 5.74 3.20
N GLU A 103 -9.51 6.69 3.43
CA GLU A 103 -9.19 7.92 4.17
C GLU A 103 -8.67 7.61 5.57
N ARG A 104 -9.37 6.74 6.31
CA ARG A 104 -8.98 6.40 7.69
C ARG A 104 -7.69 5.60 7.79
N LEU A 105 -7.39 4.78 6.78
CA LEU A 105 -6.09 4.09 6.71
C LEU A 105 -4.94 5.10 6.80
N LYS A 106 -5.02 6.22 6.11
CA LYS A 106 -4.01 7.28 6.18
C LYS A 106 -4.17 8.12 7.44
N LEU A 107 -5.33 8.73 7.65
CA LEU A 107 -5.52 9.77 8.65
C LEU A 107 -5.62 9.25 10.09
N SER A 108 -6.10 8.02 10.29
CA SER A 108 -6.22 7.42 11.63
C SER A 108 -5.12 6.42 11.94
N ASN A 109 -4.61 5.70 10.93
CA ASN A 109 -3.69 4.58 11.16
C ASN A 109 -2.28 4.84 10.64
N ASN A 110 -2.03 5.97 9.99
CA ASN A 110 -0.77 6.24 9.33
C ASN A 110 -0.34 5.07 8.42
N GLY A 111 -1.30 4.51 7.68
CA GLY A 111 -1.06 3.39 6.79
C GLY A 111 -0.17 3.78 5.62
N ASN A 112 0.78 2.93 5.29
CA ASN A 112 1.72 3.14 4.19
C ASN A 112 1.56 2.13 3.05
N VAL A 113 0.65 1.17 3.19
CA VAL A 113 0.30 0.20 2.14
C VAL A 113 -1.22 0.07 2.07
N ILE A 114 -1.78 0.32 0.90
CA ILE A 114 -3.20 0.07 0.62
C ILE A 114 -3.35 -1.18 -0.23
N CYS A 115 -4.32 -2.03 0.10
CA CYS A 115 -4.57 -3.29 -0.60
C CYS A 115 -5.97 -3.30 -1.22
N PHE A 116 -6.06 -3.88 -2.42
CA PHE A 116 -7.32 -4.06 -3.15
C PHE A 116 -7.52 -5.51 -3.56
N GLY A 117 -8.77 -5.90 -3.72
CA GLY A 117 -9.17 -7.18 -4.29
C GLY A 117 -9.80 -6.98 -5.68
N GLU A 118 -9.15 -7.49 -6.73
CA GLU A 118 -9.68 -7.39 -8.10
C GLU A 118 -11.04 -8.08 -8.26
N ARG A 119 -11.31 -9.12 -7.47
CA ARG A 119 -12.61 -9.82 -7.45
C ARG A 119 -13.67 -9.12 -6.60
N VAL A 120 -13.32 -8.07 -5.87
CA VAL A 120 -14.21 -7.41 -4.90
C VAL A 120 -14.71 -6.09 -5.43
N ILE A 121 -13.83 -5.25 -5.98
CA ILE A 121 -14.22 -3.93 -6.50
C ILE A 121 -13.82 -3.76 -7.96
N GLY A 122 -14.54 -2.88 -8.64
CA GLY A 122 -14.17 -2.42 -9.97
C GLY A 122 -13.00 -1.44 -9.95
N VAL A 123 -12.27 -1.37 -11.07
CA VAL A 123 -11.08 -0.53 -11.19
C VAL A 123 -11.36 0.96 -11.00
N GLU A 124 -12.53 1.44 -11.40
CA GLU A 124 -12.88 2.86 -11.24
C GLU A 124 -13.05 3.25 -9.76
N LEU A 125 -13.63 2.37 -8.94
CA LEU A 125 -13.69 2.58 -7.49
C LEU A 125 -12.29 2.51 -6.87
N ALA A 126 -11.46 1.56 -7.30
CA ALA A 126 -10.08 1.46 -6.85
C ALA A 126 -9.28 2.73 -7.18
N LYS A 127 -9.41 3.28 -8.39
CA LYS A 127 -8.79 4.56 -8.78
C LYS A 127 -9.25 5.73 -7.90
N LYS A 128 -10.55 5.79 -7.61
CA LYS A 128 -11.10 6.85 -6.75
C LYS A 128 -10.52 6.77 -5.34
N ILE A 129 -10.55 5.60 -4.74
CA ILE A 129 -10.02 5.38 -3.38
C ILE A 129 -8.52 5.66 -3.34
N LEU A 130 -7.77 5.14 -4.30
CA LEU A 130 -6.33 5.35 -4.40
C LEU A 130 -5.96 6.82 -4.62
N GLY A 131 -6.66 7.49 -5.52
CA GLY A 131 -6.42 8.92 -5.80
C GLY A 131 -6.63 9.80 -4.57
N GLU A 132 -7.67 9.53 -3.80
CA GLU A 132 -7.91 10.21 -2.52
C GLU A 132 -6.79 9.89 -1.51
N TRP A 133 -6.48 8.60 -1.31
CA TRP A 133 -5.46 8.15 -0.36
C TRP A 133 -4.07 8.74 -0.62
N LEU A 134 -3.66 8.82 -1.87
CA LEU A 134 -2.35 9.36 -2.27
C LEU A 134 -2.16 10.84 -1.94
N THR A 135 -3.25 11.60 -1.79
CA THR A 135 -3.19 13.03 -1.46
C THR A 135 -3.17 13.32 0.04
N LEU A 136 -3.41 12.30 0.86
CA LEU A 136 -3.53 12.45 2.31
C LEU A 136 -2.20 12.25 3.02
N GLU A 137 -2.02 12.97 4.13
CA GLU A 137 -0.89 12.84 5.02
C GLU A 137 -1.38 12.63 6.46
N PHE A 138 -0.72 11.73 7.18
CA PHE A 138 -0.98 11.58 8.62
C PHE A 138 -0.50 12.83 9.35
N LYS A 139 -1.33 13.32 10.25
CA LYS A 139 -1.01 14.47 11.11
C LYS A 139 -1.17 14.08 12.57
N ASP A 140 -0.30 14.60 13.40
CA ASP A 140 -0.37 14.42 14.84
C ASP A 140 -1.71 14.87 15.41
N GLY A 141 -2.23 14.10 16.35
CA GLY A 141 -3.52 14.32 16.97
C GLY A 141 -3.94 13.15 17.85
N SER A 142 -5.23 12.94 17.99
CA SER A 142 -5.81 11.88 18.85
C SER A 142 -5.45 10.46 18.42
N SER A 143 -5.02 10.27 17.17
CA SER A 143 -4.59 8.96 16.64
C SER A 143 -3.10 8.67 16.87
N THR A 144 -2.28 9.68 17.14
CA THR A 144 -0.83 9.52 17.34
C THR A 144 -0.48 8.47 18.39
N PRO A 145 -1.05 8.49 19.62
CA PRO A 145 -0.73 7.47 20.62
C PRO A 145 -1.22 6.06 20.24
N LYS A 146 -2.27 5.97 19.43
CA LYS A 146 -2.79 4.67 18.95
C LYS A 146 -1.84 4.05 17.93
N VAL A 147 -1.32 4.84 17.00
CA VAL A 147 -0.31 4.39 16.04
C VAL A 147 1.00 4.01 16.76
N ALA A 148 1.40 4.80 17.75
CA ALA A 148 2.57 4.48 18.57
C ALA A 148 2.40 3.13 19.29
N ALA A 149 1.22 2.84 19.83
CA ALA A 149 0.93 1.56 20.48
C ALA A 149 1.00 0.37 19.51
N ILE A 150 0.54 0.53 18.26
CA ILE A 150 0.71 -0.50 17.22
C ILE A 150 2.19 -0.78 16.99
N ASN A 151 3.00 0.25 16.85
CA ASN A 151 4.44 0.12 16.63
C ASN A 151 5.17 -0.50 17.83
N GLU A 152 4.75 -0.19 19.05
CA GLU A 152 5.29 -0.79 20.26
C GLU A 152 5.01 -2.31 20.33
N LEU A 153 3.76 -2.71 20.05
CA LEU A 153 3.37 -4.11 19.99
C LEU A 153 4.12 -4.88 18.91
N GLU A 154 4.27 -4.28 17.72
CA GLU A 154 5.06 -4.84 16.64
C GLU A 154 6.51 -5.08 17.07
N HIS A 155 7.15 -4.07 17.63
CA HIS A 155 8.54 -4.16 18.08
C HIS A 155 8.74 -5.24 19.15
N HIS A 156 7.81 -5.35 20.08
CA HIS A 156 7.84 -6.39 21.12
C HIS A 156 7.70 -7.80 20.51
N ASN A 157 6.71 -7.99 19.67
CA ASN A 157 6.37 -9.31 19.14
C ASN A 157 7.34 -9.79 18.05
N MET A 158 7.87 -8.92 17.22
CA MET A 158 8.84 -9.28 16.18
C MET A 158 10.23 -9.64 16.75
N LYS A 159 10.61 -9.09 17.89
CA LYS A 159 11.85 -9.49 18.58
C LYS A 159 11.75 -10.87 19.25
N ALA A 160 10.57 -11.29 19.66
CA ALA A 160 10.38 -12.57 20.34
C ALA A 160 10.45 -13.78 19.38
N GLY A 161 10.44 -13.56 18.07
CA GLY A 161 10.51 -14.59 17.03
C GLY A 161 11.86 -14.70 16.31
N ALA A 162 12.85 -13.93 16.72
CA ALA A 162 14.19 -13.94 16.11
C ALA A 162 15.15 -14.84 16.88
#